data_8453467e50803152e3de200b6f3f5cf7
#
_entry.id   8453467e50803152e3de200b6f3f5cf7
#
_cell.length_a   1.000
_cell.length_b   1.000
_cell.length_c   1.000
_cell.angle_alpha   90.00
_cell.angle_beta   90.00
_cell.angle_gamma   90.00
#
_symmetry.space_group_name_H-M   'P 1'
#
loop_
_entity.id
_entity.type
_entity.pdbx_description
1 polymer ?
#
loop_
_entity_poly.entity_id
_entity_poly.type
_entity_poly.pdbx_seq_one_letter_code
_entity_poly.pdbx_strand_id
1 'polypeptide(L)'
;MTDTLTCAIIDDEPLAVKLLESYVKKTPFLTLQASWNSGTAALYNLQSHPVDLLFLDIQMPELDGLDFARLLSPGTSIVFTTAFSQYALDSYKVNAVDYLLKPVSYADFLSAAQKVLDKRTARGEQSSQPLTADDDKNSFFV
;
A
#
# COMPACT_ATOMS: atom_id res chain seq x y z
N MET A 1 -12.50 -19.55 -4.57
CA MET A 1 -12.63 -18.14 -4.26
C MET A 1 -11.32 -17.39 -4.43
N THR A 2 -11.34 -16.34 -5.13
CA THR A 2 -10.14 -15.58 -5.41
C THR A 2 -10.00 -14.41 -4.45
N ASP A 3 -8.84 -14.30 -3.83
CA ASP A 3 -8.55 -13.16 -3.01
C ASP A 3 -8.21 -11.99 -3.89
N THR A 4 -8.88 -10.89 -3.68
CA THR A 4 -8.58 -9.64 -4.37
C THR A 4 -8.40 -8.54 -3.34
N LEU A 5 -7.62 -7.54 -3.73
CA LEU A 5 -7.38 -6.37 -2.91
C LEU A 5 -7.93 -5.16 -3.63
N THR A 6 -8.67 -4.32 -2.91
CA THR A 6 -8.99 -3.00 -3.44
C THR A 6 -7.75 -2.13 -3.25
N CYS A 7 -7.47 -1.30 -4.23
CA CYS A 7 -6.32 -0.41 -4.12
C CYS A 7 -6.63 0.97 -4.62
N ALA A 8 -5.80 1.92 -4.22
CA ALA A 8 -5.87 3.30 -4.66
C ALA A 8 -4.47 3.83 -4.88
N ILE A 9 -4.37 4.92 -5.61
CA ILE A 9 -3.09 5.52 -5.99
C ILE A 9 -3.17 7.01 -5.72
N ILE A 10 -2.14 7.55 -5.06
CA ILE A 10 -2.02 8.99 -4.87
C ILE A 10 -0.61 9.41 -5.25
N ASP A 11 -0.50 10.30 -6.21
CA ASP A 11 0.78 10.82 -6.67
C ASP A 11 0.52 12.15 -7.37
N ASP A 12 1.26 13.20 -7.03
CA ASP A 12 1.03 14.50 -7.64
C ASP A 12 1.50 14.60 -9.08
N GLU A 13 2.19 13.58 -9.59
CA GLU A 13 2.60 13.54 -10.99
C GLU A 13 1.62 12.68 -11.78
N PRO A 14 0.88 13.28 -12.74
CA PRO A 14 -0.11 12.52 -13.50
C PRO A 14 0.45 11.31 -14.24
N LEU A 15 1.68 11.41 -14.74
CA LEU A 15 2.29 10.28 -15.46
C LEU A 15 2.59 9.12 -14.51
N ALA A 16 2.96 9.43 -13.28
CA ALA A 16 3.20 8.38 -12.29
C ALA A 16 1.90 7.66 -11.95
N VAL A 17 0.81 8.42 -11.81
CA VAL A 17 -0.51 7.82 -11.58
C VAL A 17 -0.87 6.89 -12.72
N LYS A 18 -0.70 7.33 -13.96
CA LYS A 18 -1.05 6.51 -15.13
C LYS A 18 -0.22 5.24 -15.20
N LEU A 19 1.06 5.35 -14.85
CA LEU A 19 1.93 4.18 -14.85
C LEU A 19 1.41 3.13 -13.86
N LEU A 20 1.14 3.56 -12.64
CA LEU A 20 0.66 2.64 -11.61
C LEU A 20 -0.72 2.08 -11.96
N GLU A 21 -1.58 2.90 -12.54
CA GLU A 21 -2.88 2.39 -13.00
C GLU A 21 -2.70 1.28 -14.04
N SER A 22 -1.74 1.44 -14.94
CA SER A 22 -1.49 0.41 -15.94
C SER A 22 -1.00 -0.88 -15.31
N TYR A 23 -0.20 -0.75 -14.24
CA TYR A 23 0.28 -1.92 -13.51
C TYR A 23 -0.86 -2.63 -12.79
N VAL A 24 -1.78 -1.87 -12.19
CA VAL A 24 -2.94 -2.46 -11.54
C VAL A 24 -3.75 -3.29 -12.54
N LYS A 25 -3.93 -2.76 -13.74
CA LYS A 25 -4.70 -3.48 -14.76
C LYS A 25 -4.06 -4.80 -15.15
N LYS A 26 -2.74 -4.92 -15.04
CA LYS A 26 -2.03 -6.15 -15.37
C LYS A 26 -2.03 -7.16 -14.23
N THR A 27 -2.53 -6.77 -13.06
CA THR A 27 -2.40 -7.58 -11.85
C THR A 27 -3.77 -8.10 -11.45
N PRO A 28 -4.06 -9.39 -11.71
CA PRO A 28 -5.43 -9.91 -11.55
C PRO A 28 -6.01 -9.81 -10.15
N PHE A 29 -5.17 -9.82 -9.11
CA PHE A 29 -5.68 -9.76 -7.74
C PHE A 29 -5.87 -8.34 -7.23
N LEU A 30 -5.68 -7.32 -8.08
CA LEU A 30 -5.90 -5.93 -7.68
C LEU A 30 -7.11 -5.35 -8.40
N THR A 31 -7.91 -4.60 -7.66
CA THR A 31 -9.04 -3.85 -8.21
C THR A 31 -8.84 -2.39 -7.85
N LEU A 32 -8.69 -1.54 -8.86
CA LEU A 32 -8.49 -0.11 -8.63
C LEU A 32 -9.79 0.54 -8.21
N GLN A 33 -9.81 1.14 -7.03
CA GLN A 33 -10.98 1.86 -6.54
C GLN A 33 -10.96 3.31 -6.97
N ALA A 34 -9.80 3.96 -6.87
CA ALA A 34 -9.67 5.36 -7.25
C ALA A 34 -8.21 5.75 -7.33
N SER A 35 -7.95 6.87 -7.98
CA SER A 35 -6.62 7.48 -7.99
C SER A 35 -6.78 8.99 -7.92
N TRP A 36 -5.79 9.66 -7.35
CA TRP A 36 -5.81 11.10 -7.15
C TRP A 36 -4.43 11.68 -7.41
N ASN A 37 -4.42 12.95 -7.81
CA ASN A 37 -3.18 13.70 -7.96
C ASN A 37 -2.90 14.60 -6.76
N SER A 38 -3.69 14.50 -5.71
CA SER A 38 -3.56 15.33 -4.52
C SER A 38 -3.98 14.54 -3.29
N GLY A 39 -3.15 14.59 -2.25
CA GLY A 39 -3.48 13.94 -1.00
C GLY A 39 -4.69 14.55 -0.33
N THR A 40 -4.79 15.88 -0.35
CA THR A 40 -5.91 16.54 0.29
C THR A 40 -7.24 16.17 -0.36
N ALA A 41 -7.25 15.96 -1.68
CA ALA A 41 -8.47 15.56 -2.38
C ALA A 41 -8.88 14.13 -2.01
N ALA A 42 -7.90 13.29 -1.70
CA ALA A 42 -8.16 11.88 -1.44
C ALA A 42 -8.53 11.57 0.01
N LEU A 43 -8.05 12.38 0.94
CA LEU A 43 -8.06 12.01 2.36
C LEU A 43 -9.46 11.68 2.87
N TYR A 44 -10.40 12.57 2.66
CA TYR A 44 -11.74 12.35 3.19
C TYR A 44 -12.37 11.08 2.59
N ASN A 45 -12.17 10.89 1.29
CA ASN A 45 -12.74 9.73 0.62
C ASN A 45 -12.16 8.43 1.17
N LEU A 46 -10.84 8.40 1.38
CA LEU A 46 -10.20 7.18 1.89
C LEU A 46 -10.50 6.93 3.36
N GLN A 47 -10.76 7.97 4.13
CA GLN A 47 -11.18 7.78 5.51
C GLN A 47 -12.58 7.17 5.58
N SER A 48 -13.46 7.57 4.66
CA SER A 48 -14.83 7.06 4.60
C SER A 48 -14.94 5.71 3.89
N HIS A 49 -14.08 5.48 2.91
CA HIS A 49 -14.11 4.28 2.08
C HIS A 49 -12.71 3.71 1.97
N PRO A 50 -12.23 3.05 3.04
CA PRO A 50 -10.85 2.55 3.04
C PRO A 50 -10.60 1.50 1.96
N VAL A 51 -9.36 1.47 1.48
CA VAL A 51 -8.91 0.43 0.56
C VAL A 51 -7.98 -0.53 1.29
N ASP A 52 -7.75 -1.67 0.68
CA ASP A 52 -6.83 -2.65 1.26
C ASP A 52 -5.37 -2.22 1.08
N LEU A 53 -5.08 -1.59 -0.04
CA LEU A 53 -3.71 -1.23 -0.42
C LEU A 53 -3.69 0.17 -1.01
N LEU A 54 -2.78 0.99 -0.52
CA LEU A 54 -2.61 2.35 -1.05
C LEU A 54 -1.17 2.52 -1.52
N PHE A 55 -1.01 2.90 -2.79
CA PHE A 55 0.28 3.35 -3.33
C PHE A 55 0.33 4.85 -3.15
N LEU A 56 1.28 5.34 -2.39
CA LEU A 56 1.25 6.71 -1.89
C LEU A 56 2.61 7.38 -2.08
N ASP A 57 2.61 8.45 -2.87
CA ASP A 57 3.81 9.25 -3.06
C ASP A 57 4.17 9.97 -1.75
N ILE A 58 5.43 9.90 -1.35
CA ILE A 58 5.88 10.60 -0.16
C ILE A 58 5.90 12.10 -0.38
N GLN A 59 6.39 12.53 -1.55
CA GLN A 59 6.65 13.95 -1.80
C GLN A 59 5.49 14.60 -2.52
N MET A 60 4.57 15.15 -1.76
CA MET A 60 3.42 15.86 -2.31
C MET A 60 3.32 17.23 -1.66
N PRO A 61 2.85 18.23 -2.41
CA PRO A 61 2.63 19.55 -1.81
C PRO A 61 1.53 19.49 -0.76
N GLU A 62 1.57 20.37 0.19
CA GLU A 62 0.59 20.56 1.26
C GLU A 62 0.57 19.47 2.31
N LEU A 63 0.51 18.21 1.90
CA LEU A 63 0.41 17.10 2.84
C LEU A 63 1.27 15.97 2.31
N ASP A 64 2.44 15.77 2.92
CA ASP A 64 3.31 14.72 2.41
C ASP A 64 2.76 13.34 2.76
N GLY A 65 3.29 12.33 2.06
CA GLY A 65 2.77 10.97 2.19
C GLY A 65 2.92 10.38 3.58
N LEU A 66 3.98 10.75 4.30
CA LEU A 66 4.18 10.21 5.65
C LEU A 66 3.11 10.73 6.61
N ASP A 67 2.81 12.02 6.53
CA ASP A 67 1.75 12.60 7.35
C ASP A 67 0.39 12.06 6.95
N PHE A 68 0.17 11.90 5.63
CA PHE A 68 -1.08 11.34 5.11
C PHE A 68 -1.32 9.94 5.67
N ALA A 69 -0.28 9.12 5.68
CA ALA A 69 -0.41 7.73 6.14
C ALA A 69 -0.88 7.65 7.59
N ARG A 70 -0.45 8.59 8.42
CA ARG A 70 -0.84 8.60 9.82
C ARG A 70 -2.32 8.91 10.03
N LEU A 71 -2.96 9.47 9.03
CA LEU A 71 -4.38 9.85 9.10
C LEU A 71 -5.31 8.77 8.59
N LEU A 72 -4.76 7.67 8.08
CA LEU A 72 -5.57 6.60 7.50
C LEU A 72 -5.86 5.49 8.49
N SER A 73 -6.85 4.69 8.14
CA SER A 73 -7.21 3.51 8.89
C SER A 73 -6.03 2.54 8.97
N PRO A 74 -5.77 1.96 10.15
CA PRO A 74 -4.69 0.97 10.26
C PRO A 74 -4.91 -0.29 9.43
N GLY A 75 -6.12 -0.50 8.94
CA GLY A 75 -6.39 -1.65 8.08
C GLY A 75 -5.89 -1.50 6.65
N THR A 76 -5.53 -0.28 6.24
CA THR A 76 -4.98 -0.06 4.91
C THR A 76 -3.48 -0.31 4.91
N SER A 77 -3.02 -1.18 4.03
CA SER A 77 -1.59 -1.40 3.85
C SER A 77 -1.04 -0.32 2.93
N ILE A 78 0.11 0.22 3.28
CA ILE A 78 0.69 1.33 2.52
C ILE A 78 1.99 0.90 1.88
N VAL A 79 2.10 1.21 0.58
CA VAL A 79 3.35 1.08 -0.16
C VAL A 79 3.71 2.47 -0.65
N PHE A 80 4.81 3.01 -0.13
CA PHE A 80 5.23 4.35 -0.52
C PHE A 80 5.97 4.32 -1.85
N THR A 81 5.84 5.40 -2.62
CA THR A 81 6.66 5.63 -3.79
C THR A 81 7.45 6.90 -3.58
N THR A 82 8.67 6.94 -4.07
CA THR A 82 9.54 8.10 -3.87
C THR A 82 10.70 8.10 -4.86
N ALA A 83 11.21 9.27 -5.16
CA ALA A 83 12.44 9.43 -5.95
C ALA A 83 13.69 9.37 -5.07
N PHE A 84 13.52 9.34 -3.76
CA PHE A 84 14.65 9.44 -2.83
C PHE A 84 14.71 8.27 -1.87
N SER A 85 15.81 7.53 -1.92
CA SER A 85 15.99 6.36 -1.08
C SER A 85 16.11 6.70 0.41
N GLN A 86 16.43 7.95 0.73
CA GLN A 86 16.56 8.35 2.13
C GLN A 86 15.28 8.19 2.94
N TYR A 87 14.15 8.12 2.27
CA TYR A 87 12.89 7.94 2.96
C TYR A 87 12.68 6.51 3.47
N ALA A 88 13.56 5.59 3.10
CA ALA A 88 13.44 4.22 3.58
C ALA A 88 13.41 4.13 5.10
N LEU A 89 14.24 4.94 5.76
CA LEU A 89 14.30 4.90 7.21
C LEU A 89 13.05 5.48 7.86
N ASP A 90 12.46 6.47 7.22
CA ASP A 90 11.29 7.12 7.78
C ASP A 90 10.05 6.25 7.69
N SER A 91 10.04 5.27 6.80
CA SER A 91 8.88 4.39 6.66
C SER A 91 8.62 3.56 7.92
N TYR A 92 9.62 3.36 8.75
CA TYR A 92 9.43 2.66 10.01
C TYR A 92 8.45 3.36 10.93
N LYS A 93 8.30 4.67 10.78
CA LYS A 93 7.44 5.45 11.66
C LYS A 93 5.96 5.34 11.29
N VAL A 94 5.65 4.79 10.14
CA VAL A 94 4.28 4.75 9.63
C VAL A 94 3.86 3.37 9.15
N ASN A 95 4.43 2.32 9.65
CA ASN A 95 3.96 0.96 9.39
C ASN A 95 3.69 0.67 7.91
N ALA A 96 4.65 0.96 7.05
CA ALA A 96 4.54 0.67 5.63
C ALA A 96 4.92 -0.77 5.33
N VAL A 97 4.27 -1.36 4.32
CA VAL A 97 4.63 -2.70 3.87
C VAL A 97 5.90 -2.67 3.05
N ASP A 98 6.05 -1.63 2.24
CA ASP A 98 7.21 -1.53 1.35
C ASP A 98 7.30 -0.09 0.87
N TYR A 99 8.39 0.23 0.18
CA TYR A 99 8.45 1.47 -0.56
C TYR A 99 9.20 1.22 -1.86
N LEU A 100 8.85 1.98 -2.89
CA LEU A 100 9.34 1.76 -4.24
C LEU A 100 10.01 3.02 -4.75
N LEU A 101 11.19 2.86 -5.33
CA LEU A 101 11.91 3.99 -5.92
C LEU A 101 11.37 4.26 -7.32
N LYS A 102 11.17 5.53 -7.64
CA LYS A 102 10.77 5.95 -8.96
C LYS A 102 11.97 5.99 -9.90
N PRO A 103 11.79 5.63 -11.15
CA PRO A 103 10.57 5.12 -11.78
C PRO A 103 10.28 3.69 -11.35
N VAL A 104 9.05 3.43 -10.96
CA VAL A 104 8.67 2.13 -10.42
C VAL A 104 8.58 1.11 -11.54
N SER A 105 9.29 -0.01 -11.40
CA SER A 105 9.18 -1.11 -12.37
C SER A 105 7.97 -1.98 -12.04
N TYR A 106 7.46 -2.68 -13.04
CA TYR A 106 6.35 -3.60 -12.78
C TYR A 106 6.76 -4.70 -11.81
N ALA A 107 7.99 -5.19 -11.93
CA ALA A 107 8.49 -6.25 -11.03
C ALA A 107 8.46 -5.79 -9.57
N ASP A 108 8.93 -4.57 -9.29
CA ASP A 108 8.93 -4.05 -7.93
C ASP A 108 7.51 -3.79 -7.44
N PHE A 109 6.67 -3.26 -8.32
CA PHE A 109 5.25 -3.05 -8.02
C PHE A 109 4.58 -4.38 -7.63
N LEU A 110 4.77 -5.38 -8.45
CA LEU A 110 4.15 -6.69 -8.23
C LEU A 110 4.64 -7.32 -6.94
N SER A 111 5.94 -7.22 -6.67
CA SER A 111 6.51 -7.75 -5.44
C SER A 111 5.86 -7.11 -4.21
N ALA A 112 5.69 -5.79 -4.23
CA ALA A 112 5.06 -5.10 -3.11
C ALA A 112 3.59 -5.50 -2.95
N ALA A 113 2.86 -5.59 -4.07
CA ALA A 113 1.46 -5.98 -4.03
C ALA A 113 1.31 -7.41 -3.51
N GLN A 114 2.23 -8.30 -3.89
CA GLN A 114 2.21 -9.68 -3.43
C GLN A 114 2.43 -9.75 -1.92
N LYS A 115 3.31 -8.90 -1.38
CA LYS A 115 3.52 -8.85 0.07
C LYS A 115 2.23 -8.51 0.81
N VAL A 116 1.46 -7.58 0.27
CA VAL A 116 0.19 -7.20 0.89
C VAL A 116 -0.81 -8.35 0.82
N LEU A 117 -0.88 -9.01 -0.32
CA LEU A 117 -1.78 -10.14 -0.48
C LEU A 117 -1.43 -11.27 0.49
N ASP A 118 -0.14 -11.59 0.60
CA ASP A 118 0.32 -12.63 1.50
C ASP A 118 0.04 -12.29 2.95
N LYS A 119 0.23 -11.04 3.33
CA LYS A 119 -0.03 -10.57 4.68
C LYS A 119 -1.50 -10.73 5.03
N ARG A 120 -2.39 -10.42 4.10
CA ARG A 120 -3.82 -10.53 4.33
C ARG A 120 -4.28 -11.98 4.38
N THR A 121 -3.72 -12.81 3.53
CA THR A 121 -4.04 -14.23 3.53
C THR A 121 -3.59 -14.88 4.84
N ALA A 122 -2.39 -14.57 5.29
CA ALA A 122 -1.88 -15.11 6.56
C ALA A 122 -2.73 -14.66 7.73
N ARG A 123 -3.14 -13.39 7.71
CA ARG A 123 -3.98 -12.85 8.78
C ARG A 123 -5.35 -13.53 8.80
N GLY A 124 -5.91 -13.78 7.62
CA GLY A 124 -7.17 -14.49 7.51
C GLY A 124 -7.08 -15.91 8.03
N GLU A 125 -5.98 -16.59 7.73
CA GLU A 125 -5.78 -17.94 8.24
C GLU A 125 -5.65 -17.96 9.75
N GLN A 126 -4.95 -16.98 10.31
CA GLN A 126 -4.83 -16.88 11.76
C GLN A 126 -6.18 -16.66 12.40
N SER A 127 -7.02 -15.87 11.77
CA SER A 127 -8.35 -15.61 12.30
C SER A 127 -9.19 -16.85 12.34
N SER A 128 -9.04 -17.73 11.37
CA SER A 128 -9.87 -18.92 11.30
C SER A 128 -9.35 -20.07 12.15
N GLN A 129 -8.11 -19.97 12.67
CA GLN A 129 -7.50 -21.02 13.49
C GLN A 129 -7.31 -20.50 14.89
N PRO A 130 -8.05 -21.08 15.80
CA PRO A 130 -7.97 -20.56 17.15
C PRO A 130 -6.65 -20.76 17.81
N LEU A 131 -5.69 -21.30 17.45
CA LEU A 131 -4.52 -21.39 18.02
C LEU A 131 -3.48 -20.87 17.85
N THR A 132 -2.87 -20.72 17.93
CA THR A 132 -1.89 -20.64 17.82
C THR A 132 -1.10 -19.78 17.97
N ALA A 133 -0.75 -19.62 18.54
CA ALA A 133 -0.10 -18.91 18.60
C ALA A 133 1.11 -18.72 18.36
N ASP A 134 1.20 -18.98 18.52
CA ASP A 134 2.12 -18.93 18.30
C ASP A 134 2.96 -18.77 17.88
N ASP A 135 2.99 -18.57 17.95
CA ASP A 135 3.60 -18.47 17.43
C ASP A 135 4.39 -18.01 17.23
N ASP A 136 4.44 -17.71 17.34
CA ASP A 136 5.06 -17.32 16.91
C ASP A 136 5.87 -17.13 16.68
N LYS A 137 6.10 -16.99 16.84
CA LYS A 137 6.68 -16.90 16.33
C LYS A 137 7.21 -16.86 15.70
N ASN A 138 7.11 -16.52 15.52
CA ASN A 138 7.34 -16.49 14.65
C ASN A 138 7.77 -16.42 14.17
N SER A 139 8.00 -16.17 14.22
CA SER A 139 8.26 -16.17 13.52
C SER A 139 8.61 -16.31 12.97
N PHE A 140 8.87 -16.13 12.88
CA PHE A 140 8.92 -16.38 12.09
C PHE A 140 9.14 -16.37 11.57
N PHE A 141 9.21 -15.93 11.46
CA PHE A 141 8.93 -15.90 10.73
C PHE A 141 9.11 -15.57 10.47
N VAL A 142 9.40 -15.04 10.48
CA VAL A 142 9.19 -14.89 9.88
C VAL A 142 9.24 -14.84 9.66
#